data_aaddf0d7e05b41387c37e9223feefcf1
#
_entry.id   aaddf0d7e05b41387c37e9223feefcf1
#
_cell.length_a   1.000
_cell.length_b   1.000
_cell.length_c   1.000
_cell.angle_alpha   90.00
_cell.angle_beta   90.00
_cell.angle_gamma   90.00
#
_symmetry.space_group_name_H-M   'P 1'
#
loop_
_entity.id
_entity.type
_entity.pdbx_description
1 polymer ?
#
loop_
_entity_poly.entity_id
_entity_poly.type
_entity_poly.pdbx_seq_one_letter_code
_entity_poly.pdbx_strand_id
1 'polypeptide(L)'
;MPQKASMNNNARKYNRYNEVDERILALFAENKEKAFRLLYDTYYLPLCLYSVQFTGSAETSEDIVQNLFVSFWDKNSHTTISSNLHAWLFNAV
;
A
#
# COMPACT_ATOMS: atom_id res chain seq x y z
N MET A 1 -20.09 9.75 25.63
CA MET A 1 -19.10 10.03 24.62
C MET A 1 -18.62 8.80 23.87
N PRO A 2 -19.41 7.73 23.83
CA PRO A 2 -19.00 6.53 23.07
C PRO A 2 -18.75 6.82 21.59
N GLN A 3 -19.50 7.75 21.02
CA GLN A 3 -19.35 8.11 19.62
C GLN A 3 -17.99 8.73 19.31
N LYS A 4 -17.48 9.56 20.21
CA LYS A 4 -16.15 10.16 20.05
C LYS A 4 -15.07 9.09 20.09
N ALA A 5 -15.19 8.13 21.01
CA ALA A 5 -14.22 7.06 21.12
C ALA A 5 -14.21 6.21 19.83
N SER A 6 -15.40 5.94 19.29
CA SER A 6 -15.54 5.17 18.07
C SER A 6 -14.91 5.89 16.88
N MET A 7 -15.17 7.19 16.77
CA MET A 7 -14.58 8.02 15.71
C MET A 7 -13.08 8.11 15.86
N ASN A 8 -12.57 8.21 17.07
CA ASN A 8 -11.15 8.24 17.33
C ASN A 8 -10.46 6.94 16.89
N ASN A 9 -11.11 5.81 17.10
CA ASN A 9 -10.57 4.53 16.67
C ASN A 9 -10.46 4.44 15.15
N ASN A 10 -11.46 4.95 14.44
CA ASN A 10 -11.43 4.99 12.99
C ASN A 10 -10.34 5.96 12.49
N ALA A 11 -10.21 7.10 13.14
CA ALA A 11 -9.15 8.06 12.80
C ALA A 11 -7.77 7.46 13.04
N ARG A 12 -7.60 6.65 14.08
CA ARG A 12 -6.32 5.98 14.35
C ARG A 12 -5.95 4.99 13.24
N LYS A 13 -6.92 4.25 12.71
CA LYS A 13 -6.66 3.34 11.59
C LYS A 13 -6.17 4.11 10.36
N TYR A 14 -6.84 5.20 10.03
CA TYR A 14 -6.43 6.05 8.94
C TYR A 14 -5.04 6.65 9.17
N ASN A 15 -4.81 7.15 10.37
CA ASN A 15 -3.52 7.73 10.72
C ASN A 15 -2.40 6.70 10.66
N ARG A 16 -2.69 5.45 11.02
CA ARG A 16 -1.69 4.39 10.98
C ARG A 16 -1.23 4.12 9.56
N TYR A 17 -2.14 4.04 8.60
CA TYR A 17 -1.78 3.87 7.21
C TYR A 17 -1.03 5.08 6.68
N ASN A 18 -1.48 6.27 7.01
CA ASN A 18 -0.80 7.49 6.60
C ASN A 18 0.62 7.57 7.14
N GLU A 19 0.82 7.19 8.39
CA GLU A 19 2.15 7.18 9.00
C GLU A 19 3.08 6.21 8.30
N VAL A 20 2.60 5.00 8.03
CA VAL A 20 3.40 4.00 7.31
C VAL A 20 3.69 4.46 5.90
N ASP A 21 2.70 5.00 5.21
CA ASP A 21 2.86 5.48 3.84
C ASP A 21 3.87 6.61 3.77
N GLU A 22 3.80 7.57 4.68
CA GLU A 22 4.75 8.67 4.75
C GLU A 22 6.17 8.15 5.00
N ARG A 23 6.31 7.17 5.88
CA ARG A 23 7.61 6.58 6.17
C ARG A 23 8.16 5.86 4.94
N ILE A 24 7.33 5.11 4.23
CA ILE A 24 7.74 4.43 3.01
C ILE A 24 8.21 5.43 1.97
N LEU A 25 7.41 6.47 1.72
CA LEU A 25 7.74 7.47 0.72
C LEU A 25 9.02 8.24 1.08
N ALA A 26 9.18 8.59 2.36
CA ALA A 26 10.39 9.25 2.83
C ALA A 26 11.61 8.34 2.67
N LEU A 27 11.46 7.06 2.93
CA LEU A 27 12.55 6.11 2.85
C LEU A 27 13.02 5.92 1.39
N PHE A 28 12.14 6.10 0.41
CA PHE A 28 12.54 6.05 -0.99
C PHE A 28 13.60 7.09 -1.34
N ALA A 29 13.57 8.24 -0.68
CA ALA A 29 14.58 9.27 -0.89
C ALA A 29 15.94 8.88 -0.32
N GLU A 30 15.98 8.03 0.69
CA GLU A 30 17.21 7.62 1.36
C GLU A 30 17.75 6.30 0.82
N ASN A 31 16.88 5.31 0.65
CA ASN A 31 17.28 3.97 0.24
C ASN A 31 16.11 3.29 -0.46
N LYS A 32 16.16 3.28 -1.79
CA LYS A 32 15.09 2.74 -2.62
C LYS A 32 14.82 1.26 -2.32
N GLU A 33 15.86 0.46 -2.12
CA GLU A 33 15.69 -0.97 -1.88
C GLU A 33 14.99 -1.25 -0.55
N LYS A 34 15.40 -0.56 0.51
CA LYS A 34 14.76 -0.70 1.82
C LYS A 34 13.31 -0.22 1.77
N ALA A 35 13.07 0.90 1.11
CA ALA A 35 11.73 1.44 0.96
C ALA A 35 10.83 0.46 0.23
N PHE A 36 11.31 -0.11 -0.86
CA PHE A 36 10.56 -1.08 -1.64
C PHE A 36 10.26 -2.34 -0.83
N ARG A 37 11.22 -2.81 -0.04
CA ARG A 37 11.00 -3.97 0.82
C ARG A 37 9.91 -3.69 1.85
N LEU A 38 9.95 -2.52 2.46
CA LEU A 38 8.92 -2.14 3.43
C LEU A 38 7.56 -2.03 2.76
N LEU A 39 7.51 -1.44 1.57
CA LEU A 39 6.30 -1.35 0.76
C LEU A 39 5.73 -2.74 0.47
N TYR A 40 6.57 -3.64 0.00
CA TYR A 40 6.19 -5.00 -0.34
C TYR A 40 5.66 -5.74 0.89
N ASP A 41 6.42 -5.70 1.99
CA ASP A 41 6.04 -6.40 3.21
C ASP A 41 4.73 -5.86 3.81
N THR A 42 4.48 -4.57 3.64
CA THR A 42 3.28 -3.94 4.18
C THR A 42 2.05 -4.27 3.35
N TYR A 43 2.18 -4.27 2.03
CA TYR A 43 1.02 -4.25 1.14
C TYR A 43 0.81 -5.51 0.30
N TYR A 44 1.79 -6.40 0.20
CA TYR A 44 1.65 -7.57 -0.69
C TYR A 44 0.41 -8.39 -0.36
N LEU A 45 0.29 -8.85 0.88
CA LEU A 45 -0.83 -9.71 1.28
C LEU A 45 -2.18 -8.97 1.23
N PRO A 46 -2.29 -7.76 1.79
CA PRO A 46 -3.56 -7.02 1.67
C PRO A 46 -4.01 -6.80 0.24
N LEU A 47 -3.07 -6.50 -0.67
CA LEU A 47 -3.42 -6.32 -2.09
C LEU A 47 -3.87 -7.62 -2.73
N CYS A 48 -3.23 -8.74 -2.40
CA CYS A 48 -3.63 -10.04 -2.89
C CYS A 48 -5.04 -10.40 -2.42
N LEU A 49 -5.32 -10.20 -1.15
CA LEU A 49 -6.64 -10.48 -0.57
C LEU A 49 -7.71 -9.61 -1.22
N TYR A 50 -7.40 -8.36 -1.49
CA TYR A 50 -8.31 -7.46 -2.17
C TYR A 50 -8.56 -7.91 -3.61
N SER A 51 -7.51 -8.28 -4.32
CA SER A 51 -7.59 -8.69 -5.71
C SER A 51 -8.40 -9.99 -5.89
N VAL A 52 -8.30 -10.92 -4.94
CA VAL A 52 -9.04 -12.18 -4.98
C VAL A 52 -10.55 -11.95 -5.07
N GLN A 53 -11.04 -10.88 -4.50
CA GLN A 53 -12.47 -10.55 -4.54
C GLN A 53 -12.97 -10.32 -5.97
N PHE A 54 -12.08 -9.92 -6.87
CA PHE A 54 -12.42 -9.68 -8.27
C PHE A 54 -12.09 -10.87 -9.16
N THR A 55 -10.91 -11.48 -8.94
CA THR A 55 -10.43 -12.55 -9.82
C THR A 55 -10.98 -13.91 -9.44
N GLY A 56 -11.32 -14.11 -8.15
CA GLY A 56 -11.72 -15.40 -7.64
C GLY A 56 -10.60 -16.43 -7.60
N SER A 57 -9.35 -16.01 -7.81
CA SER A 57 -8.19 -16.89 -7.89
C SER A 57 -7.00 -16.28 -7.15
N ALA A 58 -6.47 -17.02 -6.18
CA ALA A 58 -5.29 -16.58 -5.44
C ALA A 58 -4.08 -16.49 -6.37
N GLU A 59 -3.92 -17.46 -7.26
CA GLU A 59 -2.80 -17.49 -8.20
C GLU A 59 -2.81 -16.29 -9.14
N THR A 60 -3.95 -16.02 -9.74
CA THR A 60 -4.11 -14.85 -10.61
C THR A 60 -3.85 -13.55 -9.86
N SER A 61 -4.37 -13.45 -8.62
CA SER A 61 -4.19 -12.26 -7.80
C SER A 61 -2.73 -12.03 -7.44
N GLU A 62 -1.99 -13.07 -7.12
CA GLU A 62 -0.56 -12.97 -6.83
C GLU A 62 0.20 -12.46 -8.06
N ASP A 63 -0.13 -12.95 -9.25
CA ASP A 63 0.48 -12.48 -10.49
C ASP A 63 0.21 -11.00 -10.72
N ILE A 64 -1.03 -10.56 -10.52
CA ILE A 64 -1.41 -9.16 -10.68
C ILE A 64 -0.61 -8.28 -9.72
N VAL A 65 -0.53 -8.67 -8.46
CA VAL A 65 0.15 -7.89 -7.44
C VAL A 65 1.66 -7.87 -7.67
N GLN A 66 2.25 -8.99 -8.05
CA GLN A 66 3.67 -9.03 -8.38
C GLN A 66 3.99 -8.12 -9.56
N ASN A 67 3.16 -8.15 -10.60
CA ASN A 67 3.33 -7.27 -11.76
C ASN A 67 3.20 -5.80 -11.36
N LEU A 68 2.30 -5.49 -10.44
CA LEU A 68 2.16 -4.14 -9.92
C LEU A 68 3.46 -3.66 -9.25
N PHE A 69 4.06 -4.50 -8.41
CA PHE A 69 5.29 -4.14 -7.72
C PHE A 69 6.48 -4.01 -8.67
N VAL A 70 6.58 -4.90 -9.67
CA VAL A 70 7.62 -4.78 -10.69
C VAL A 70 7.48 -3.47 -11.45
N SER A 71 6.28 -3.14 -11.87
CA SER A 71 6.00 -1.89 -12.56
C SER A 71 6.29 -0.68 -11.67
N PHE A 72 5.92 -0.75 -10.40
CA PHE A 72 6.20 0.31 -9.44
C PHE A 72 7.70 0.60 -9.36
N TRP A 73 8.51 -0.44 -9.28
CA TRP A 73 9.96 -0.32 -9.22
C TRP A 73 10.52 0.24 -10.52
N ASP A 74 10.15 -0.36 -11.65
CA ASP A 74 10.70 0.00 -12.95
C ASP A 74 10.37 1.43 -13.36
N LYS A 75 9.16 1.88 -13.05
CA LYS A 75 8.69 3.22 -13.41
C LYS A 75 9.01 4.28 -12.37
N ASN A 76 9.65 3.90 -11.27
CA ASN A 76 9.88 4.80 -10.15
C ASN A 76 8.59 5.52 -9.72
N SER A 77 7.52 4.75 -9.58
CA SER A 77 6.19 5.30 -9.29
C SER A 77 6.15 6.12 -8.00
N HIS A 78 7.08 5.87 -7.08
CA HIS A 78 7.18 6.65 -5.85
C HIS A 78 7.38 8.15 -6.11
N THR A 79 7.94 8.52 -7.26
CA THR A 79 8.21 9.91 -7.60
C THR A 79 6.95 10.68 -7.97
N THR A 80 5.90 9.98 -8.40
CA THR A 80 4.63 10.60 -8.79
C THR A 80 3.60 10.58 -7.68
N ILE A 81 3.87 9.86 -6.60
CA ILE A 81 2.94 9.72 -5.48
C ILE A 81 3.38 10.66 -4.37
N SER A 82 2.64 11.73 -4.16
CA SER A 82 2.95 12.72 -3.12
C SER A 82 2.25 12.40 -1.80
N SER A 83 1.14 11.69 -1.86
CA SER A 83 0.37 11.31 -0.68
C SER A 83 -0.56 10.16 -1.02
N ASN A 84 -1.11 9.51 0.01
CA ASN A 84 -2.12 8.48 -0.15
C ASN A 84 -1.65 7.29 -0.99
N LEU A 85 -0.50 6.76 -0.63
CA LEU A 85 0.09 5.58 -1.28
C LEU A 85 -0.88 4.40 -1.27
N HIS A 86 -1.58 4.19 -0.16
CA HIS A 86 -2.57 3.14 0.01
C HIS A 86 -3.63 3.19 -1.11
N ALA A 87 -4.23 4.35 -1.31
CA ALA A 87 -5.26 4.50 -2.33
C ALA A 87 -4.70 4.26 -3.74
N TRP A 88 -3.49 4.76 -3.99
CA TRP A 88 -2.84 4.55 -5.28
C TRP A 88 -2.66 3.08 -5.59
N LEU A 89 -2.16 2.31 -4.61
CA LEU A 89 -1.92 0.88 -4.77
C LEU A 89 -3.21 0.11 -5.00
N PHE A 90 -4.24 0.37 -4.19
CA PHE A 90 -5.51 -0.34 -4.30
C PHE A 90 -6.27 0.02 -5.57
N ASN A 91 -6.08 1.22 -6.10
CA ASN A 91 -6.67 1.60 -7.38
C ASN A 91 -5.93 0.98 -8.56
N ALA A 92 -4.65 0.71 -8.42
CA ALA A 92 -3.83 0.12 -9.49
C ALA A 92 -4.08 -1.37 -9.68
N VAL A 93 -4.58 -2.05 -8.64
CA VAL A 93 -4.95 -3.45 -8.71
C VAL A 93 -6.32 -3.61 -9.37
#